data_01f453d8e8dc71de3d5406d0d8921d88
#
_entry.id   01f453d8e8dc71de3d5406d0d8921d88
#
_cell.length_a   1.000
_cell.length_b   1.000
_cell.length_c   1.000
_cell.angle_alpha   90.00
_cell.angle_beta   90.00
_cell.angle_gamma   90.00
#
_symmetry.space_group_name_H-M   'P 1'
#
loop_
_entity.id
_entity.type
_entity.pdbx_description
1 polymer ?
#
loop_
_entity_poly.entity_id
_entity_poly.type
_entity_poly.pdbx_seq_one_letter_code
_entity_poly.pdbx_strand_id
1 'polypeptide(L)'
;LIGGAIRYNIRYGEPIFDTAKAGHPIESFEVVSHFALIGAYFISVAYYLVLLATFGLKLVGWSDPILGKAIATTLIVVIAGVGATKGLGGIERTEKYTVGADLSVIAALLVALAIFGLTLPSGYSWTATSGVDSLVDWETLRFLMGMLIIVQGFETTRFMGDMYDAKTRVAAMRRSQITSSAVYLVFFVLMIPLYPFFTSTDDVAGFIDVIGRVSPLLPFVVAGGAIASQFSASVADSIGASELISNTTHKHINPKHAYVLIGAVGVFVIWATD
;
A
#
# COMPACT_ATOMS: atom_id res chain seq x y z
N LEU A 1 16.66 4.49 -3.02
CA LEU A 1 16.91 4.58 -4.48
C LEU A 1 15.66 5.08 -5.23
N ILE A 2 14.53 4.38 -5.21
CA ILE A 2 13.33 4.70 -5.99
C ILE A 2 12.83 6.12 -5.72
N GLY A 3 12.61 6.48 -4.46
CA GLY A 3 12.20 7.84 -4.11
C GLY A 3 13.21 8.93 -4.49
N GLY A 4 14.50 8.59 -4.53
CA GLY A 4 15.53 9.48 -5.05
C GLY A 4 15.36 9.72 -6.55
N ALA A 5 15.08 8.66 -7.31
CA ALA A 5 14.84 8.73 -8.74
C ALA A 5 13.60 9.57 -9.08
N ILE A 6 12.49 9.38 -8.33
CA ILE A 6 11.27 10.16 -8.55
C ILE A 6 11.48 11.63 -8.20
N ARG A 7 12.16 11.97 -7.09
CA ARG A 7 12.51 13.36 -6.77
C ARG A 7 13.39 13.99 -7.82
N TYR A 8 14.33 13.23 -8.39
CA TYR A 8 15.16 13.69 -9.50
C TYR A 8 14.31 13.97 -10.74
N ASN A 9 13.37 13.07 -11.04
CA ASN A 9 12.42 13.24 -12.16
C ASN A 9 11.57 14.50 -11.99
N ILE A 10 10.96 14.72 -10.81
CA ILE A 10 10.15 15.92 -10.52
C ILE A 10 10.99 17.20 -10.70
N ARG A 11 12.25 17.18 -10.31
CA ARG A 11 13.08 18.39 -10.30
C ARG A 11 13.72 18.71 -11.64
N TYR A 12 14.10 17.68 -12.39
CA TYR A 12 14.91 17.81 -13.58
C TYR A 12 14.27 17.22 -14.84
N GLY A 13 13.43 16.20 -14.69
CA GLY A 13 12.75 15.53 -15.80
C GLY A 13 11.51 16.31 -16.26
N GLU A 14 10.61 16.66 -15.34
CA GLU A 14 9.35 17.36 -15.69
C GLU A 14 9.58 18.62 -16.55
N PRO A 15 10.51 19.53 -16.23
CA PRO A 15 10.76 20.71 -17.07
C PRO A 15 11.21 20.37 -18.50
N ILE A 16 11.82 19.19 -18.69
CA ILE A 16 12.22 18.72 -20.03
C ILE A 16 11.01 18.16 -20.75
N PHE A 17 10.12 17.42 -20.07
CA PHE A 17 8.88 16.91 -20.66
C PHE A 17 7.97 18.03 -21.16
N ASP A 18 7.82 19.10 -20.37
CA ASP A 18 7.01 20.26 -20.72
C ASP A 18 7.51 21.03 -21.97
N THR A 19 8.80 20.89 -22.26
CA THR A 19 9.45 21.58 -23.39
C THR A 19 9.81 20.65 -24.56
N ALA A 20 9.69 19.34 -24.39
CA ALA A 20 10.03 18.35 -25.40
C ALA A 20 9.05 18.41 -26.58
N LYS A 21 9.58 18.39 -27.81
CA LYS A 21 8.76 18.28 -29.01
C LYS A 21 8.22 16.87 -29.15
N ALA A 22 7.01 16.75 -29.71
CA ALA A 22 6.38 15.47 -30.02
C ALA A 22 7.34 14.55 -30.79
N GLY A 23 7.46 13.28 -30.34
CA GLY A 23 8.37 12.29 -30.91
C GLY A 23 9.75 12.22 -30.26
N HIS A 24 10.00 12.96 -29.18
CA HIS A 24 11.25 12.82 -28.43
C HIS A 24 11.28 11.47 -27.67
N PRO A 25 12.44 10.74 -27.60
CA PRO A 25 12.54 9.45 -26.91
C PRO A 25 12.04 9.46 -25.45
N ILE A 26 12.12 10.61 -24.79
CA ILE A 26 11.61 10.84 -23.43
C ILE A 26 10.11 10.60 -23.33
N GLU A 27 9.32 11.00 -24.34
CA GLU A 27 7.87 10.76 -24.38
C GLU A 27 7.54 9.25 -24.34
N SER A 28 8.31 8.45 -25.09
CA SER A 28 8.15 6.99 -25.09
C SER A 28 8.44 6.37 -23.72
N PHE A 29 9.46 6.85 -23.00
CA PHE A 29 9.76 6.40 -21.64
C PHE A 29 8.66 6.78 -20.64
N GLU A 30 8.07 7.95 -20.80
CA GLU A 30 6.96 8.40 -19.96
C GLU A 30 5.73 7.51 -20.17
N VAL A 31 5.36 7.24 -21.43
CA VAL A 31 4.23 6.34 -21.77
C VAL A 31 4.46 4.94 -21.19
N VAL A 32 5.66 4.35 -21.34
CA VAL A 32 5.98 3.04 -20.74
C VAL A 32 5.87 3.08 -19.22
N SER A 33 6.35 4.15 -18.58
CA SER A 33 6.24 4.35 -17.13
C SER A 33 4.78 4.43 -16.68
N HIS A 34 3.92 5.12 -17.43
CA HIS A 34 2.49 5.19 -17.15
C HIS A 34 1.81 3.83 -17.25
N PHE A 35 2.09 3.03 -18.28
CA PHE A 35 1.52 1.68 -18.39
C PHE A 35 2.00 0.76 -17.28
N ALA A 36 3.28 0.83 -16.89
CA ALA A 36 3.80 0.07 -15.76
C ALA A 36 3.10 0.46 -14.44
N LEU A 37 2.86 1.76 -14.24
CA LEU A 37 2.19 2.25 -13.03
C LEU A 37 0.69 1.89 -13.02
N ILE A 38 0.00 1.96 -14.17
CA ILE A 38 -1.39 1.47 -14.30
C ILE A 38 -1.46 -0.01 -13.91
N GLY A 39 -0.53 -0.84 -14.42
CA GLY A 39 -0.44 -2.25 -14.04
C GLY A 39 -0.20 -2.45 -12.53
N ALA A 40 0.67 -1.63 -11.93
CA ALA A 40 0.90 -1.65 -10.49
C ALA A 40 -0.37 -1.29 -9.70
N TYR A 41 -1.11 -0.27 -10.11
CA TYR A 41 -2.37 0.10 -9.46
C TYR A 41 -3.44 -0.99 -9.55
N PHE A 42 -3.56 -1.71 -10.65
CA PHE A 42 -4.49 -2.84 -10.74
C PHE A 42 -4.17 -3.92 -9.71
N ILE A 43 -2.89 -4.24 -9.55
CA ILE A 43 -2.43 -5.24 -8.58
C ILE A 43 -2.63 -4.72 -7.15
N SER A 44 -2.28 -3.47 -6.85
CA SER A 44 -2.38 -2.91 -5.50
C SER A 44 -3.82 -2.81 -5.02
N VAL A 45 -4.74 -2.34 -5.87
CA VAL A 45 -6.19 -2.29 -5.53
C VAL A 45 -6.73 -3.68 -5.20
N ALA A 46 -6.42 -4.69 -6.03
CA ALA A 46 -6.83 -6.07 -5.77
C ALA A 46 -6.24 -6.60 -4.46
N TYR A 47 -4.94 -6.40 -4.24
CA TYR A 47 -4.22 -6.85 -3.07
C TYR A 47 -4.75 -6.20 -1.78
N TYR A 48 -4.97 -4.89 -1.77
CA TYR A 48 -5.52 -4.19 -0.61
C TYR A 48 -6.90 -4.70 -0.23
N LEU A 49 -7.77 -4.98 -1.20
CA LEU A 49 -9.10 -5.50 -0.91
C LEU A 49 -9.08 -6.96 -0.42
N VAL A 50 -8.14 -7.78 -0.91
CA VAL A 50 -7.93 -9.13 -0.38
C VAL A 50 -7.42 -9.06 1.07
N LEU A 51 -6.45 -8.20 1.36
CA LEU A 51 -5.97 -7.99 2.73
C LEU A 51 -7.07 -7.49 3.66
N LEU A 52 -7.87 -6.53 3.22
CA LEU A 52 -9.01 -6.02 3.98
C LEU A 52 -9.97 -7.17 4.34
N ALA A 53 -10.32 -8.01 3.36
CA ALA A 53 -11.20 -9.15 3.58
C ALA A 53 -10.58 -10.17 4.56
N THR A 54 -9.29 -10.45 4.41
CA THR A 54 -8.54 -11.37 5.28
C THR A 54 -8.50 -10.87 6.72
N PHE A 55 -8.18 -9.58 6.95
CA PHE A 55 -8.22 -8.99 8.29
C PHE A 55 -9.63 -9.01 8.88
N GLY A 56 -10.67 -8.72 8.07
CA GLY A 56 -12.05 -8.77 8.52
C GLY A 56 -12.48 -10.17 8.93
N LEU A 57 -12.16 -11.19 8.16
CA LEU A 57 -12.45 -12.59 8.47
C LEU A 57 -11.70 -13.05 9.73
N LYS A 58 -10.43 -12.66 9.86
CA LYS A 58 -9.62 -13.00 11.03
C LYS A 58 -10.23 -12.49 12.33
N LEU A 59 -10.79 -11.28 12.33
CA LEU A 59 -11.45 -10.69 13.51
C LEU A 59 -12.65 -11.52 13.99
N VAL A 60 -13.34 -12.21 13.09
CA VAL A 60 -14.48 -13.08 13.44
C VAL A 60 -14.08 -14.56 13.60
N GLY A 61 -12.75 -14.83 13.58
CA GLY A 61 -12.22 -16.19 13.75
C GLY A 61 -12.37 -17.10 12.53
N TRP A 62 -12.57 -16.52 11.34
CA TRP A 62 -12.69 -17.23 10.08
C TRP A 62 -11.40 -17.09 9.25
N SER A 63 -11.03 -18.13 8.52
CA SER A 63 -9.86 -18.17 7.64
C SER A 63 -10.18 -18.92 6.34
N ASP A 64 -11.25 -18.51 5.67
CA ASP A 64 -11.66 -19.10 4.38
C ASP A 64 -11.15 -18.21 3.23
N PRO A 65 -10.16 -18.68 2.44
CA PRO A 65 -9.60 -17.90 1.33
C PRO A 65 -10.62 -17.61 0.23
N ILE A 66 -11.56 -18.52 -0.04
CA ILE A 66 -12.58 -18.34 -1.07
C ILE A 66 -13.56 -17.23 -0.64
N LEU A 67 -13.97 -17.25 0.63
CA LEU A 67 -14.82 -16.19 1.18
C LEU A 67 -14.08 -14.83 1.16
N GLY A 68 -12.77 -14.80 1.46
CA GLY A 68 -11.95 -13.61 1.35
C GLY A 68 -11.94 -13.05 -0.07
N LYS A 69 -11.70 -13.89 -1.08
CA LYS A 69 -11.76 -13.51 -2.50
C LYS A 69 -13.16 -13.01 -2.91
N ALA A 70 -14.24 -13.63 -2.43
CA ALA A 70 -15.61 -13.20 -2.71
C ALA A 70 -15.93 -11.83 -2.12
N ILE A 71 -15.49 -11.56 -0.88
CA ILE A 71 -15.63 -10.24 -0.23
C ILE A 71 -14.85 -9.20 -1.00
N ALA A 72 -13.58 -9.46 -1.33
CA ALA A 72 -12.74 -8.55 -2.11
C ALA A 72 -13.35 -8.26 -3.48
N THR A 73 -13.88 -9.28 -4.17
CA THR A 73 -14.58 -9.13 -5.45
C THR A 73 -15.83 -8.23 -5.31
N THR A 74 -16.59 -8.41 -4.25
CA THR A 74 -17.78 -7.58 -3.98
C THR A 74 -17.37 -6.12 -3.77
N LEU A 75 -16.34 -5.88 -2.98
CA LEU A 75 -15.84 -4.53 -2.69
C LEU A 75 -15.31 -3.83 -3.95
N ILE A 76 -14.52 -4.51 -4.77
CA ILE A 76 -13.98 -3.89 -6.00
C ILE A 76 -15.09 -3.56 -7.00
N VAL A 77 -16.10 -4.42 -7.11
CA VAL A 77 -17.27 -4.17 -7.97
C VAL A 77 -18.07 -2.95 -7.47
N VAL A 78 -18.24 -2.82 -6.15
CA VAL A 78 -18.90 -1.65 -5.55
C VAL A 78 -18.09 -0.38 -5.80
N ILE A 79 -16.77 -0.39 -5.55
CA ILE A 79 -15.87 0.76 -5.81
C ILE A 79 -15.93 1.15 -7.29
N ALA A 80 -15.81 0.17 -8.18
CA ALA A 80 -15.89 0.43 -9.63
C ALA A 80 -17.25 0.98 -10.04
N GLY A 81 -18.35 0.45 -9.51
CA GLY A 81 -19.71 0.91 -9.78
C GLY A 81 -19.98 2.34 -9.28
N VAL A 82 -19.53 2.66 -8.07
CA VAL A 82 -19.62 4.02 -7.51
C VAL A 82 -18.75 4.98 -8.32
N GLY A 83 -17.51 4.58 -8.63
CA GLY A 83 -16.58 5.36 -9.44
C GLY A 83 -17.12 5.67 -10.83
N ALA A 84 -17.68 4.66 -11.50
CA ALA A 84 -18.26 4.80 -12.83
C ALA A 84 -19.51 5.70 -12.88
N THR A 85 -20.30 5.75 -11.82
CA THR A 85 -21.56 6.51 -11.77
C THR A 85 -21.40 7.90 -11.19
N LYS A 86 -20.84 7.99 -9.96
CA LYS A 86 -20.76 9.22 -9.17
C LYS A 86 -19.35 9.82 -9.11
N GLY A 87 -18.33 9.03 -9.46
CA GLY A 87 -16.93 9.35 -9.17
C GLY A 87 -16.60 9.09 -7.70
N LEU A 88 -15.31 8.99 -7.39
CA LEU A 88 -14.82 8.73 -6.02
C LEU A 88 -14.29 9.99 -5.30
N GLY A 89 -14.23 11.14 -5.97
CA GLY A 89 -13.66 12.39 -5.44
C GLY A 89 -14.31 12.92 -4.16
N GLY A 90 -15.54 12.47 -3.82
CA GLY A 90 -16.17 12.80 -2.54
C GLY A 90 -15.53 12.11 -1.34
N ILE A 91 -14.86 10.98 -1.55
CA ILE A 91 -14.20 10.18 -0.51
C ILE A 91 -12.86 10.81 -0.11
N GLU A 92 -12.19 11.48 -1.03
CA GLU A 92 -10.93 12.18 -0.81
C GLU A 92 -10.97 13.17 0.38
N ARG A 93 -12.11 13.80 0.60
CA ARG A 93 -12.28 14.74 1.74
C ARG A 93 -12.21 14.05 3.11
N THR A 94 -12.52 12.77 3.19
CA THR A 94 -12.45 12.00 4.44
C THR A 94 -11.05 11.43 4.69
N GLU A 95 -10.20 11.40 3.68
CA GLU A 95 -8.88 10.78 3.70
C GLU A 95 -7.97 11.36 4.80
N LYS A 96 -8.00 12.68 5.02
CA LYS A 96 -7.24 13.31 6.10
C LYS A 96 -7.59 12.79 7.50
N TYR A 97 -8.85 12.41 7.71
CA TYR A 97 -9.29 11.83 8.99
C TYR A 97 -8.87 10.37 9.12
N THR A 98 -8.93 9.63 8.02
CA THR A 98 -8.47 8.24 7.94
C THR A 98 -6.97 8.16 8.21
N VAL A 99 -6.17 9.01 7.56
CA VAL A 99 -4.72 9.09 7.80
C VAL A 99 -4.41 9.43 9.27
N GLY A 100 -5.17 10.36 9.88
CA GLY A 100 -5.01 10.68 11.30
C GLY A 100 -5.33 9.49 12.21
N ALA A 101 -6.39 8.73 11.90
CA ALA A 101 -6.75 7.52 12.62
C ALA A 101 -5.69 6.44 12.46
N ASP A 102 -5.20 6.19 11.25
CA ASP A 102 -4.16 5.20 10.95
C ASP A 102 -2.86 5.51 11.72
N LEU A 103 -2.41 6.77 11.69
CA LEU A 103 -1.24 7.20 12.45
C LEU A 103 -1.44 7.01 13.96
N SER A 104 -2.67 7.20 14.46
CA SER A 104 -2.99 6.96 15.87
C SER A 104 -2.92 5.47 16.23
N VAL A 105 -3.41 4.59 15.35
CA VAL A 105 -3.31 3.12 15.50
C VAL A 105 -1.85 2.68 15.49
N ILE A 106 -1.06 3.19 14.55
CA ILE A 106 0.39 2.91 14.47
C ILE A 106 1.09 3.38 15.74
N ALA A 107 0.82 4.58 16.21
CA ALA A 107 1.41 5.10 17.44
C ALA A 107 1.02 4.25 18.66
N ALA A 108 -0.26 3.86 18.78
CA ALA A 108 -0.73 2.99 19.84
C ALA A 108 -0.05 1.62 19.81
N LEU A 109 0.12 1.03 18.62
CA LEU A 109 0.85 -0.22 18.44
C LEU A 109 2.32 -0.09 18.88
N LEU A 110 3.02 0.95 18.43
CA LEU A 110 4.41 1.17 18.80
C LEU A 110 4.58 1.39 20.30
N VAL A 111 3.68 2.14 20.95
CA VAL A 111 3.70 2.36 22.39
C VAL A 111 3.45 1.04 23.13
N ALA A 112 2.47 0.24 22.71
CA ALA A 112 2.20 -1.05 23.32
C ALA A 112 3.38 -2.03 23.20
N LEU A 113 4.01 -2.09 22.01
CA LEU A 113 5.22 -2.89 21.79
C LEU A 113 6.41 -2.39 22.63
N ALA A 114 6.56 -1.09 22.78
CA ALA A 114 7.61 -0.51 23.62
C ALA A 114 7.43 -0.87 25.09
N ILE A 115 6.20 -0.74 25.61
CA ILE A 115 5.87 -1.14 26.98
C ILE A 115 6.14 -2.64 27.17
N PHE A 116 5.68 -3.47 26.23
CA PHE A 116 5.93 -4.91 26.23
C PHE A 116 7.44 -5.23 26.26
N GLY A 117 8.23 -4.58 25.40
CA GLY A 117 9.68 -4.75 25.35
C GLY A 117 10.41 -4.29 26.60
N LEU A 118 9.92 -3.25 27.29
CA LEU A 118 10.47 -2.77 28.56
C LEU A 118 10.12 -3.68 29.74
N THR A 119 8.93 -4.27 29.74
CA THR A 119 8.46 -5.17 30.81
C THR A 119 8.89 -6.62 30.60
N LEU A 120 9.22 -6.98 29.40
CA LEU A 120 9.63 -8.27 28.85
C LEU A 120 9.21 -9.48 29.69
N PRO A 121 8.01 -10.06 29.48
CA PRO A 121 7.52 -11.20 30.26
C PRO A 121 8.43 -12.43 30.14
N SER A 122 8.33 -13.36 31.10
CA SER A 122 9.06 -14.61 31.06
C SER A 122 8.81 -15.39 29.76
N GLY A 123 9.86 -15.89 29.14
CA GLY A 123 9.81 -16.61 27.86
C GLY A 123 10.01 -15.76 26.62
N TYR A 124 10.19 -14.45 26.75
CA TYR A 124 10.57 -13.55 25.67
C TYR A 124 12.00 -13.04 25.84
N SER A 125 12.68 -12.77 24.73
CA SER A 125 14.06 -12.27 24.75
C SER A 125 14.32 -11.31 23.60
N TRP A 126 15.30 -10.41 23.77
CA TRP A 126 15.79 -9.51 22.74
C TRP A 126 16.81 -10.18 21.79
N THR A 127 16.90 -11.50 21.78
CA THR A 127 17.80 -12.24 20.90
C THR A 127 17.17 -12.41 19.54
N ALA A 128 17.78 -11.82 18.52
CA ALA A 128 17.44 -12.13 17.15
C ALA A 128 17.87 -13.57 16.85
N THR A 129 16.95 -14.42 16.39
CA THR A 129 17.31 -15.73 15.87
C THR A 129 18.08 -15.53 14.56
N SER A 130 19.33 -15.90 14.56
CA SER A 130 20.17 -15.92 13.37
C SER A 130 19.73 -17.08 12.47
N GLY A 131 18.98 -16.77 11.44
CA GLY A 131 18.47 -17.73 10.47
C GLY A 131 18.48 -17.17 9.06
N VAL A 132 19.48 -16.35 8.70
CA VAL A 132 19.64 -15.88 7.33
C VAL A 132 20.68 -16.77 6.65
N ASP A 133 20.21 -17.91 6.15
CA ASP A 133 20.95 -18.72 5.21
C ASP A 133 20.89 -18.04 3.85
N SER A 134 21.99 -17.51 3.38
CA SER A 134 22.22 -16.86 2.07
C SER A 134 21.21 -15.80 1.62
N LEU A 135 21.66 -14.55 1.53
CA LEU A 135 20.88 -13.38 1.15
C LEU A 135 20.67 -13.18 -0.36
N VAL A 136 21.07 -14.12 -1.22
CA VAL A 136 21.07 -13.92 -2.68
C VAL A 136 20.61 -15.16 -3.42
N ASP A 137 19.33 -15.49 -3.30
CA ASP A 137 18.68 -16.41 -4.20
C ASP A 137 17.51 -15.69 -4.96
N TRP A 138 17.00 -16.34 -5.98
CA TRP A 138 15.90 -15.81 -6.78
C TRP A 138 14.62 -15.64 -5.96
N GLU A 139 14.40 -16.46 -4.97
CA GLU A 139 13.23 -16.43 -4.10
C GLU A 139 13.27 -15.21 -3.18
N THR A 140 14.41 -14.94 -2.55
CA THR A 140 14.64 -13.72 -1.76
C THR A 140 14.46 -12.46 -2.62
N LEU A 141 14.95 -12.46 -3.87
CA LEU A 141 14.77 -11.32 -4.77
C LEU A 141 13.27 -11.10 -5.08
N ARG A 142 12.52 -12.16 -5.39
CA ARG A 142 11.07 -12.07 -5.61
C ARG A 142 10.35 -11.54 -4.38
N PHE A 143 10.71 -12.02 -3.20
CA PHE A 143 10.15 -11.54 -1.94
C PHE A 143 10.43 -10.05 -1.73
N LEU A 144 11.68 -9.61 -1.91
CA LEU A 144 12.04 -8.20 -1.80
C LEU A 144 11.32 -7.32 -2.83
N MET A 145 11.12 -7.82 -4.05
CA MET A 145 10.33 -7.12 -5.07
C MET A 145 8.86 -7.00 -4.65
N GLY A 146 8.28 -8.05 -4.06
CA GLY A 146 6.92 -8.00 -3.52
C GLY A 146 6.78 -7.00 -2.37
N MET A 147 7.81 -6.85 -1.53
CA MET A 147 7.81 -5.85 -0.45
C MET A 147 7.81 -4.40 -0.94
N LEU A 148 8.08 -4.12 -2.22
CA LEU A 148 8.01 -2.76 -2.77
C LEU A 148 6.61 -2.15 -2.64
N ILE A 149 5.55 -2.97 -2.56
CA ILE A 149 4.18 -2.51 -2.32
C ILE A 149 4.03 -1.78 -0.98
N ILE A 150 4.84 -2.14 0.03
CA ILE A 150 4.81 -1.52 1.37
C ILE A 150 5.33 -0.08 1.32
N VAL A 151 6.20 0.22 0.37
CA VAL A 151 6.87 1.52 0.24
C VAL A 151 6.36 2.33 -0.95
N GLN A 152 5.30 1.90 -1.63
CA GLN A 152 4.66 2.67 -2.69
C GLN A 152 3.75 3.78 -2.12
N GLY A 153 3.21 4.62 -3.01
CA GLY A 153 2.29 5.71 -2.67
C GLY A 153 2.95 7.09 -2.71
N PHE A 154 4.26 7.19 -2.46
CA PHE A 154 4.97 8.48 -2.54
C PHE A 154 5.17 8.96 -3.99
N GLU A 155 5.07 8.10 -4.98
CA GLU A 155 5.13 8.43 -6.42
C GLU A 155 3.96 9.31 -6.85
N THR A 156 2.82 9.27 -6.16
CA THR A 156 1.66 10.12 -6.43
C THR A 156 1.99 11.60 -6.40
N THR A 157 3.00 12.01 -5.62
CA THR A 157 3.48 13.39 -5.58
C THR A 157 3.95 13.91 -6.95
N ARG A 158 4.35 13.02 -7.86
CA ARG A 158 4.71 13.38 -9.23
C ARG A 158 3.51 13.94 -9.99
N PHE A 159 2.32 13.37 -9.79
CA PHE A 159 1.11 13.72 -10.53
C PHE A 159 0.36 14.91 -9.94
N MET A 160 0.85 15.50 -8.86
CA MET A 160 0.27 16.67 -8.19
C MET A 160 0.87 18.01 -8.69
N GLY A 161 1.44 18.03 -9.89
CA GLY A 161 2.10 19.20 -10.48
C GLY A 161 1.17 20.40 -10.66
N ASP A 162 -0.11 20.15 -10.98
CA ASP A 162 -1.12 21.20 -11.15
C ASP A 162 -1.51 21.90 -9.84
N MET A 163 -1.30 21.24 -8.68
CA MET A 163 -1.69 21.76 -7.36
C MET A 163 -0.50 22.31 -6.57
N TYR A 164 0.68 21.73 -6.74
CA TYR A 164 1.85 22.05 -5.91
C TYR A 164 3.11 22.18 -6.75
N ASP A 165 3.94 23.15 -6.41
CA ASP A 165 5.26 23.36 -7.04
C ASP A 165 6.22 22.19 -6.78
N ALA A 166 7.20 21.99 -7.65
CA ALA A 166 8.17 20.91 -7.58
C ALA A 166 8.94 20.88 -6.24
N LYS A 167 9.26 22.06 -5.67
CA LYS A 167 9.98 22.18 -4.39
C LYS A 167 9.14 21.61 -3.24
N THR A 168 7.86 21.96 -3.18
CA THR A 168 6.91 21.46 -2.17
C THR A 168 6.71 19.96 -2.29
N ARG A 169 6.51 19.44 -3.50
CA ARG A 169 6.33 18.00 -3.77
C ARG A 169 7.56 17.20 -3.36
N VAL A 170 8.76 17.63 -3.74
CA VAL A 170 10.03 16.99 -3.35
C VAL A 170 10.23 17.01 -1.84
N ALA A 171 9.91 18.13 -1.17
CA ALA A 171 10.05 18.24 0.28
C ALA A 171 9.05 17.34 1.01
N ALA A 172 7.78 17.30 0.59
CA ALA A 172 6.75 16.42 1.14
C ALA A 172 7.14 14.95 1.02
N MET A 173 7.53 14.52 -0.17
CA MET A 173 7.99 13.16 -0.45
C MET A 173 9.19 12.77 0.43
N ARG A 174 10.18 13.64 0.57
CA ARG A 174 11.36 13.37 1.42
C ARG A 174 10.96 13.21 2.88
N ARG A 175 10.08 14.08 3.41
CA ARG A 175 9.61 14.02 4.79
C ARG A 175 8.81 12.73 5.04
N SER A 176 7.88 12.40 4.14
CA SER A 176 7.11 11.15 4.20
C SER A 176 8.03 9.93 4.26
N GLN A 177 9.02 9.83 3.36
CA GLN A 177 9.96 8.72 3.35
C GLN A 177 10.79 8.60 4.63
N ILE A 178 11.28 9.72 5.18
CA ILE A 178 12.04 9.71 6.44
C ILE A 178 11.14 9.24 7.59
N THR A 179 9.92 9.77 7.68
CA THR A 179 8.97 9.39 8.74
C THR A 179 8.59 7.92 8.64
N SER A 180 8.22 7.43 7.46
CA SER A 180 7.88 6.01 7.26
C SER A 180 9.06 5.09 7.59
N SER A 181 10.28 5.45 7.14
CA SER A 181 11.48 4.66 7.44
C SER A 181 11.77 4.60 8.94
N ALA A 182 11.58 5.72 9.65
CA ALA A 182 11.76 5.75 11.11
C ALA A 182 10.72 4.86 11.81
N VAL A 183 9.45 4.94 11.39
CA VAL A 183 8.36 4.10 11.92
C VAL A 183 8.67 2.62 11.70
N TYR A 184 9.05 2.23 10.47
CA TYR A 184 9.40 0.83 10.16
C TYR A 184 10.58 0.35 10.99
N LEU A 185 11.65 1.15 11.10
CA LEU A 185 12.82 0.76 11.88
C LEU A 185 12.46 0.51 13.35
N VAL A 186 11.72 1.44 13.96
CA VAL A 186 11.25 1.31 15.36
C VAL A 186 10.35 0.08 15.51
N PHE A 187 9.42 -0.12 14.59
CA PHE A 187 8.53 -1.27 14.58
C PHE A 187 9.31 -2.59 14.53
N PHE A 188 10.23 -2.76 13.58
CA PHE A 188 11.00 -3.99 13.46
C PHE A 188 11.86 -4.26 14.69
N VAL A 189 12.48 -3.23 15.27
CA VAL A 189 13.24 -3.38 16.52
C VAL A 189 12.34 -3.84 17.65
N LEU A 190 11.17 -3.23 17.83
CA LEU A 190 10.23 -3.59 18.88
C LEU A 190 9.60 -4.98 18.69
N MET A 191 9.56 -5.48 17.47
CA MET A 191 9.05 -6.82 17.14
C MET A 191 10.05 -7.95 17.44
N ILE A 192 11.32 -7.67 17.68
CA ILE A 192 12.36 -8.71 17.92
C ILE A 192 11.92 -9.75 18.95
N PRO A 193 11.36 -9.40 20.13
CA PRO A 193 10.94 -10.40 21.12
C PRO A 193 9.78 -11.27 20.67
N LEU A 194 9.03 -10.85 19.67
CA LEU A 194 7.87 -11.56 19.14
C LEU A 194 8.21 -12.41 17.92
N TYR A 195 9.35 -12.17 17.29
CA TYR A 195 9.74 -12.86 16.06
C TYR A 195 9.74 -14.40 16.17
N PRO A 196 10.16 -15.05 17.29
CA PRO A 196 10.12 -16.51 17.41
C PRO A 196 8.72 -17.12 17.39
N PHE A 197 7.68 -16.31 17.51
CA PHE A 197 6.28 -16.78 17.51
C PHE A 197 5.62 -16.71 16.13
N PHE A 198 6.31 -16.19 15.13
CA PHE A 198 5.87 -16.31 13.74
C PHE A 198 6.22 -17.70 13.22
N THR A 199 5.27 -18.34 12.57
CA THR A 199 5.47 -19.62 11.87
C THR A 199 5.62 -19.36 10.38
N SER A 200 6.33 -20.25 9.68
CA SER A 200 6.52 -20.14 8.22
C SER A 200 5.21 -20.29 7.41
N THR A 201 4.13 -20.71 8.06
CA THR A 201 2.79 -20.86 7.48
C THR A 201 1.87 -19.67 7.75
N ASP A 202 2.34 -18.69 8.56
CA ASP A 202 1.52 -17.52 8.85
C ASP A 202 1.43 -16.64 7.61
N ASP A 203 0.18 -16.33 7.25
CA ASP A 203 -0.11 -15.28 6.29
C ASP A 203 0.04 -13.89 6.93
N VAL A 204 -0.17 -12.83 6.16
CA VAL A 204 -0.09 -11.44 6.68
C VAL A 204 -1.04 -11.21 7.86
N ALA A 205 -2.18 -11.93 7.90
CA ALA A 205 -3.13 -11.84 9.02
C ALA A 205 -2.66 -12.61 10.26
N GLY A 206 -1.70 -13.54 10.15
CA GLY A 206 -1.04 -14.20 11.28
C GLY A 206 -0.36 -13.23 12.24
N PHE A 207 0.06 -12.06 11.73
CA PHE A 207 0.53 -10.96 12.55
C PHE A 207 -0.46 -10.58 13.67
N ILE A 208 -1.76 -10.63 13.41
CA ILE A 208 -2.82 -10.33 14.37
C ILE A 208 -2.75 -11.25 15.60
N ASP A 209 -2.48 -12.55 15.39
CA ASP A 209 -2.36 -13.52 16.48
C ASP A 209 -1.12 -13.25 17.34
N VAL A 210 -0.02 -12.89 16.69
CA VAL A 210 1.25 -12.60 17.38
C VAL A 210 1.13 -11.35 18.25
N ILE A 211 0.52 -10.27 17.77
CA ILE A 211 0.33 -9.04 18.58
C ILE A 211 -0.67 -9.22 19.70
N GLY A 212 -1.58 -10.21 19.61
CA GLY A 212 -2.46 -10.62 20.69
C GLY A 212 -1.72 -11.05 21.96
N ARG A 213 -0.46 -11.49 21.84
CA ARG A 213 0.42 -11.81 22.97
C ARG A 213 0.86 -10.59 23.76
N VAL A 214 0.89 -9.41 23.12
CA VAL A 214 1.24 -8.13 23.76
C VAL A 214 0.03 -7.61 24.54
N SER A 215 -1.14 -7.60 23.94
CA SER A 215 -2.40 -7.21 24.58
C SER A 215 -3.60 -7.80 23.82
N PRO A 216 -4.61 -8.31 24.53
CA PRO A 216 -5.84 -8.84 23.90
C PRO A 216 -6.63 -7.80 23.08
N LEU A 217 -6.40 -6.50 23.32
CA LEU A 217 -7.08 -5.43 22.59
C LEU A 217 -6.39 -5.07 21.26
N LEU A 218 -5.08 -5.31 21.16
CA LEU A 218 -4.31 -4.93 19.98
C LEU A 218 -4.82 -5.58 18.68
N PRO A 219 -5.18 -6.86 18.63
CA PRO A 219 -5.76 -7.48 17.44
C PRO A 219 -6.92 -6.68 16.86
N PHE A 220 -7.84 -6.23 17.69
CA PHE A 220 -9.04 -5.48 17.25
C PHE A 220 -8.67 -4.08 16.75
N VAL A 221 -7.81 -3.38 17.46
CA VAL A 221 -7.38 -2.02 17.12
C VAL A 221 -6.58 -2.04 15.80
N VAL A 222 -5.64 -2.96 15.70
CA VAL A 222 -4.76 -3.04 14.51
C VAL A 222 -5.52 -3.55 13.30
N ALA A 223 -6.35 -4.59 13.44
CA ALA A 223 -7.14 -5.06 12.31
C ALA A 223 -8.21 -4.05 11.88
N GLY A 224 -8.82 -3.33 12.81
CA GLY A 224 -9.73 -2.22 12.48
C GLY A 224 -9.03 -1.10 11.71
N GLY A 225 -7.84 -0.68 12.16
CA GLY A 225 -7.00 0.28 11.43
C GLY A 225 -6.58 -0.25 10.06
N ALA A 226 -6.12 -1.50 9.99
CA ALA A 226 -5.75 -2.12 8.73
C ALA A 226 -6.91 -2.17 7.73
N ILE A 227 -8.13 -2.54 8.15
CA ILE A 227 -9.32 -2.55 7.29
C ILE A 227 -9.59 -1.14 6.74
N ALA A 228 -9.56 -0.12 7.60
CA ALA A 228 -9.79 1.27 7.18
C ALA A 228 -8.71 1.76 6.22
N SER A 229 -7.44 1.46 6.53
CA SER A 229 -6.28 1.83 5.71
C SER A 229 -6.30 1.16 4.34
N GLN A 230 -6.56 -0.15 4.26
CA GLN A 230 -6.63 -0.89 3.00
C GLN A 230 -7.80 -0.41 2.13
N PHE A 231 -8.95 -0.08 2.73
CA PHE A 231 -10.06 0.52 1.99
C PHE A 231 -9.68 1.89 1.42
N SER A 232 -9.12 2.78 2.23
CA SER A 232 -8.67 4.11 1.80
C SER A 232 -7.63 4.00 0.68
N ALA A 233 -6.61 3.15 0.84
CA ALA A 233 -5.58 2.93 -0.16
C ALA A 233 -6.16 2.41 -1.49
N SER A 234 -7.11 1.45 -1.44
CA SER A 234 -7.74 0.92 -2.65
C SER A 234 -8.57 1.97 -3.41
N VAL A 235 -9.23 2.87 -2.68
CA VAL A 235 -9.97 3.99 -3.26
C VAL A 235 -9.01 5.01 -3.88
N ALA A 236 -7.96 5.41 -3.16
CA ALA A 236 -6.95 6.36 -3.63
C ALA A 236 -6.24 5.84 -4.91
N ASP A 237 -5.81 4.58 -4.91
CA ASP A 237 -5.20 3.95 -6.08
C ASP A 237 -6.18 3.83 -7.25
N SER A 238 -7.47 3.59 -6.98
CA SER A 238 -8.50 3.57 -8.03
C SER A 238 -8.70 4.95 -8.66
N ILE A 239 -8.66 6.03 -7.87
CA ILE A 239 -8.72 7.41 -8.37
C ILE A 239 -7.48 7.68 -9.24
N GLY A 240 -6.28 7.45 -8.68
CA GLY A 240 -5.02 7.65 -9.40
C GLY A 240 -4.94 6.87 -10.71
N ALA A 241 -5.33 5.59 -10.68
CA ALA A 241 -5.38 4.75 -11.87
C ALA A 241 -6.35 5.29 -12.93
N SER A 242 -7.56 5.72 -12.51
CA SER A 242 -8.57 6.22 -13.45
C SER A 242 -8.12 7.48 -14.17
N GLU A 243 -7.47 8.39 -13.46
CA GLU A 243 -6.92 9.61 -14.05
C GLU A 243 -5.72 9.32 -14.95
N LEU A 244 -4.82 8.44 -14.51
CA LEU A 244 -3.66 8.06 -15.30
C LEU A 244 -4.05 7.35 -16.59
N ILE A 245 -5.04 6.43 -16.57
CA ILE A 245 -5.59 5.77 -17.75
C ILE A 245 -6.18 6.80 -18.71
N SER A 246 -7.00 7.72 -18.19
CA SER A 246 -7.63 8.75 -19.01
C SER A 246 -6.60 9.65 -19.68
N ASN A 247 -5.58 10.08 -18.95
CA ASN A 247 -4.52 10.95 -19.47
C ASN A 247 -3.64 10.21 -20.49
N THR A 248 -3.22 9.00 -20.19
CA THR A 248 -2.35 8.18 -21.07
C THR A 248 -3.06 7.80 -22.36
N THR A 249 -4.37 7.62 -22.33
CA THR A 249 -5.18 7.32 -23.54
C THR A 249 -5.70 8.58 -24.23
N HIS A 250 -5.17 9.76 -23.93
CA HIS A 250 -5.63 11.03 -24.50
C HIS A 250 -7.16 11.22 -24.41
N LYS A 251 -7.73 10.79 -23.27
CA LYS A 251 -9.18 10.82 -22.97
C LYS A 251 -10.05 9.93 -23.86
N HIS A 252 -9.47 9.00 -24.63
CA HIS A 252 -10.27 7.98 -25.32
C HIS A 252 -11.00 7.07 -24.32
N ILE A 253 -10.37 6.78 -23.19
CA ILE A 253 -11.01 6.16 -22.03
C ILE A 253 -11.25 7.27 -21.01
N ASN A 254 -12.51 7.62 -20.77
CA ASN A 254 -12.82 8.60 -19.73
C ASN A 254 -12.68 7.96 -18.33
N PRO A 255 -12.53 8.76 -17.25
CA PRO A 255 -12.36 8.23 -15.89
C PRO A 255 -13.45 7.24 -15.47
N LYS A 256 -14.70 7.43 -15.91
CA LYS A 256 -15.81 6.53 -15.58
C LYS A 256 -15.63 5.12 -16.17
N HIS A 257 -15.19 5.03 -17.42
CA HIS A 257 -14.88 3.75 -18.05
C HIS A 257 -13.60 3.13 -17.47
N ALA A 258 -12.65 3.95 -17.06
CA ALA A 258 -11.44 3.47 -16.39
C ALA A 258 -11.76 2.74 -15.09
N TYR A 259 -12.72 3.22 -14.27
CA TYR A 259 -13.16 2.49 -13.07
C TYR A 259 -13.72 1.10 -13.38
N VAL A 260 -14.48 0.95 -14.47
CA VAL A 260 -14.96 -0.37 -14.91
C VAL A 260 -13.80 -1.28 -15.30
N LEU A 261 -12.82 -0.75 -16.00
CA LEU A 261 -11.61 -1.49 -16.36
C LEU A 261 -10.82 -1.93 -15.12
N ILE A 262 -10.63 -1.03 -14.13
CA ILE A 262 -9.98 -1.34 -12.86
C ILE A 262 -10.73 -2.47 -12.14
N GLY A 263 -12.06 -2.39 -12.09
CA GLY A 263 -12.88 -3.45 -11.49
C GLY A 263 -12.72 -4.78 -12.19
N ALA A 264 -12.80 -4.80 -13.53
CA ALA A 264 -12.69 -6.03 -14.31
C ALA A 264 -11.31 -6.69 -14.18
N VAL A 265 -10.23 -5.90 -14.34
CA VAL A 265 -8.86 -6.41 -14.19
C VAL A 265 -8.59 -6.84 -12.76
N GLY A 266 -9.05 -6.06 -11.77
CA GLY A 266 -8.86 -6.40 -10.35
C GLY A 266 -9.59 -7.69 -9.96
N VAL A 267 -10.81 -7.94 -10.45
CA VAL A 267 -11.49 -9.24 -10.27
C VAL A 267 -10.66 -10.36 -10.89
N PHE A 268 -10.16 -10.16 -12.11
CA PHE A 268 -9.27 -11.16 -12.73
C PHE A 268 -8.03 -11.44 -11.88
N VAL A 269 -7.36 -10.40 -11.38
CA VAL A 269 -6.17 -10.55 -10.50
C VAL A 269 -6.52 -11.31 -9.22
N ILE A 270 -7.62 -10.98 -8.53
CA ILE A 270 -8.07 -11.65 -7.30
C ILE A 270 -8.22 -13.17 -7.50
N TRP A 271 -8.75 -13.59 -8.65
CA TRP A 271 -9.00 -15.00 -8.92
C TRP A 271 -7.86 -15.71 -9.67
N ALA A 272 -6.94 -15.00 -10.30
CA ALA A 272 -5.77 -15.54 -10.97
C ALA A 272 -4.58 -15.79 -10.02
N THR A 273 -4.59 -15.18 -8.84
CA THR A 273 -3.57 -15.38 -7.80
C THR A 273 -4.07 -16.38 -6.76
N ASP A 274 -3.24 -17.35 -6.40
CA ASP A 274 -3.50 -18.34 -5.36
C ASP A 274 -3.38 -17.74 -3.96
#